data_924b10d0921209bc0ddd640dd5141a7d
#
_entry.id   924b10d0921209bc0ddd640dd5141a7d
#
_cell.length_a   1.000
_cell.length_b   1.000
_cell.length_c   1.000
_cell.angle_alpha   90.00
_cell.angle_beta   90.00
_cell.angle_gamma   90.00
#
_symmetry.space_group_name_H-M   'P 1'
#
loop_
_entity.id
_entity.type
_entity.pdbx_description
1 polymer ?
#
loop_
_entity_poly.entity_id
_entity_poly.type
_entity_poly.pdbx_seq_one_letter_code
_entity_poly.pdbx_strand_id
1 'polypeptide(L)'
;MPEKYHIKTRPVPPRRPRIGKFGVIDWREDCARCHNCVKKACVYDRYRQEAEYIRSLDDVDALFFDCMGCFSCVQNCTKGLLRLSVNPVYEGLGNSYWTPDIIRTTWLQAETAKIPVSGAGYRGPFAGPGFDAMWTDMSEIVRPTRDGIHGREYISTAVDIGRKPSHLDFDDGKPVNDDSPLLCIQMPLIIDLPSPAHTLPDLEPILVETAARTDLIALVDSARWPLDGIDHDKHLPHVGFYLNPRATDIPDNVLCKTRLVEIPDGDEVIVRMRELKRRHPHIVVAIRVELDGSGVSRAVELASAGEVEVIHAVADLNGNEIGTQSPRFVKDMIREIHTALIDNGTRDEVTLICGGGIALPEHVTKAVICGADLVSINVPLLIAMECHLCNRCEAGMTCPAELEEIDPLYGVGRTTNLIAAWHDQLIEMMGAMGMREARRLRGDVGRAMFFEDLEEESFGTLFGTRR
;
A
#
# COMPACT_ATOMS: atom_id res chain seq x y z
N MET A 1 -15.97 6.72 -25.61
CA MET A 1 -14.71 6.56 -24.85
C MET A 1 -15.08 6.00 -23.50
N PRO A 2 -14.36 5.05 -22.92
CA PRO A 2 -14.61 4.67 -21.54
C PRO A 2 -14.46 5.91 -20.66
N GLU A 3 -15.30 6.02 -19.64
CA GLU A 3 -15.16 7.09 -18.65
C GLU A 3 -13.80 6.99 -17.99
N LYS A 4 -13.10 8.14 -17.91
CA LYS A 4 -11.80 8.19 -17.22
C LYS A 4 -12.02 8.03 -15.73
N TYR A 5 -11.23 7.18 -15.11
CA TYR A 5 -11.20 7.07 -13.67
C TYR A 5 -10.51 8.31 -13.06
N HIS A 6 -11.22 9.00 -12.18
CA HIS A 6 -10.74 10.20 -11.50
C HIS A 6 -11.06 10.20 -10.02
N ILE A 7 -10.04 10.34 -9.21
CA ILE A 7 -10.18 10.53 -7.78
C ILE A 7 -10.16 12.03 -7.46
N LYS A 8 -11.22 12.52 -6.82
CA LYS A 8 -11.30 13.93 -6.39
C LYS A 8 -10.51 14.12 -5.10
N THR A 9 -9.49 14.96 -5.14
CA THR A 9 -8.60 15.24 -4.02
C THR A 9 -8.63 16.69 -3.60
N ARG A 10 -8.23 16.95 -2.36
CA ARG A 10 -7.99 18.29 -1.81
C ARG A 10 -6.83 18.21 -0.82
N PRO A 11 -6.02 19.27 -0.66
CA PRO A 11 -5.01 19.31 0.39
C PRO A 11 -5.63 19.10 1.78
N VAL A 12 -5.07 18.19 2.56
CA VAL A 12 -5.47 17.90 3.93
C VAL A 12 -4.23 18.03 4.82
N PRO A 13 -3.97 19.24 5.38
CA PRO A 13 -2.77 19.48 6.18
C PRO A 13 -2.72 18.60 7.43
N PRO A 14 -1.53 18.33 7.97
CA PRO A 14 -1.39 17.52 9.18
C PRO A 14 -2.04 18.23 10.38
N ARG A 15 -2.58 17.45 11.32
CA ARG A 15 -3.12 17.94 12.60
C ARG A 15 -2.01 18.37 13.56
N ARG A 16 -0.81 17.78 13.38
CA ARG A 16 0.34 17.96 14.25
C ARG A 16 1.54 18.51 13.49
N PRO A 17 2.49 19.14 14.17
CA PRO A 17 3.73 19.61 13.56
C PRO A 17 4.45 18.46 12.85
N ARG A 18 5.02 18.75 11.68
CA ARG A 18 5.77 17.78 10.90
C ARG A 18 7.03 17.34 11.62
N ILE A 19 7.29 16.04 11.68
CA ILE A 19 8.51 15.48 12.24
C ILE A 19 9.61 15.52 11.17
N GLY A 20 10.59 16.41 11.35
CA GLY A 20 11.75 16.55 10.47
C GLY A 20 12.85 15.52 10.80
N LYS A 21 13.62 15.14 9.79
CA LYS A 21 14.76 14.23 9.95
C LYS A 21 15.88 14.82 10.80
N PHE A 22 16.10 16.13 10.67
CA PHE A 22 17.15 16.85 11.37
C PHE A 22 16.50 17.91 12.24
N GLY A 23 16.68 17.84 13.53
CA GLY A 23 15.89 18.65 14.45
C GLY A 23 16.66 19.38 15.51
N VAL A 24 17.92 19.07 15.73
CA VAL A 24 18.67 19.72 16.81
C VAL A 24 19.90 20.40 16.26
N ILE A 25 19.94 21.73 16.38
CA ILE A 25 21.17 22.52 16.20
C ILE A 25 21.76 22.71 17.59
N ASP A 26 22.91 22.12 17.83
CA ASP A 26 23.58 22.22 19.11
C ASP A 26 24.27 23.60 19.21
N TRP A 27 23.76 24.48 20.08
CA TRP A 27 24.31 25.76 20.40
C TRP A 27 25.30 25.61 21.54
N ARG A 28 26.56 25.93 21.28
CA ARG A 28 27.56 25.99 22.34
C ARG A 28 27.64 27.40 22.93
N GLU A 29 28.04 27.46 24.22
CA GLU A 29 28.15 28.71 24.98
C GLU A 29 29.06 29.75 24.35
N ASP A 30 30.05 29.32 23.55
CA ASP A 30 31.01 30.19 22.86
C ASP A 30 30.49 30.94 21.63
N CYS A 31 29.20 30.94 21.38
CA CYS A 31 28.60 31.58 20.23
C CYS A 31 28.83 33.08 20.24
N ALA A 32 29.46 33.59 19.18
CA ALA A 32 29.78 35.04 19.02
C ALA A 32 28.54 35.86 18.62
N ARG A 33 27.36 35.27 18.46
CA ARG A 33 26.11 35.91 18.01
C ARG A 33 26.23 36.70 16.70
N CYS A 34 27.15 36.27 15.79
CA CYS A 34 27.41 36.94 14.52
C CYS A 34 26.31 36.76 13.48
N HIS A 35 25.36 35.86 13.71
CA HIS A 35 24.20 35.53 12.84
C HIS A 35 24.54 35.10 11.41
N ASN A 36 25.80 34.76 11.10
CA ASN A 36 26.20 34.31 9.76
C ASN A 36 25.73 32.88 9.42
N CYS A 37 25.20 32.13 10.41
CA CYS A 37 24.75 30.75 10.28
C CYS A 37 23.27 30.67 9.86
N VAL A 38 22.39 30.47 10.83
CA VAL A 38 20.98 30.15 10.59
C VAL A 38 20.26 31.32 9.90
N LYS A 39 20.40 32.56 10.38
CA LYS A 39 19.65 33.71 9.86
C LYS A 39 20.06 34.15 8.46
N LYS A 40 21.34 33.98 8.06
CA LYS A 40 21.83 34.42 6.75
C LYS A 40 22.06 33.28 5.78
N ALA A 41 22.47 32.10 6.27
CA ALA A 41 22.89 30.99 5.43
C ALA A 41 21.82 29.92 5.20
N CYS A 42 20.70 30.01 5.86
CA CYS A 42 19.62 29.04 5.62
C CYS A 42 19.07 29.21 4.20
N VAL A 43 19.36 28.25 3.32
CA VAL A 43 18.94 28.27 1.90
C VAL A 43 17.43 28.19 1.76
N TYR A 44 16.76 27.55 2.71
CA TYR A 44 15.32 27.32 2.71
C TYR A 44 14.53 28.35 3.52
N ASP A 45 15.20 29.41 4.00
CA ASP A 45 14.62 30.51 4.79
C ASP A 45 13.85 30.08 6.05
N ARG A 46 14.03 28.86 6.53
CA ARG A 46 13.30 28.30 7.67
C ARG A 46 13.49 29.08 8.97
N TYR A 47 14.62 29.76 9.09
CA TYR A 47 14.98 30.56 10.26
C TYR A 47 14.99 32.09 10.01
N ARG A 48 14.71 32.53 8.79
CA ARG A 48 14.64 33.99 8.50
C ARG A 48 13.35 34.62 9.01
N GLN A 49 12.32 33.79 9.19
CA GLN A 49 10.99 34.22 9.68
C GLN A 49 10.89 34.28 11.20
N GLU A 50 11.99 34.02 11.93
CA GLU A 50 12.00 33.92 13.40
C GLU A 50 11.51 35.17 14.16
N ALA A 51 11.67 36.37 13.62
CA ALA A 51 11.30 37.59 14.36
C ALA A 51 9.80 37.77 14.56
N GLU A 52 8.97 37.15 13.71
CA GLU A 52 7.51 37.27 13.77
C GLU A 52 6.82 36.04 14.36
N TYR A 53 7.45 34.85 14.30
CA TYR A 53 6.82 33.58 14.62
C TYR A 53 7.13 33.00 15.99
N ILE A 54 8.29 33.30 16.58
CA ILE A 54 8.64 32.75 17.91
C ILE A 54 7.95 33.56 18.99
N ARG A 55 6.71 33.20 19.29
CA ARG A 55 5.97 33.73 20.42
C ARG A 55 5.85 32.74 21.59
N SER A 56 6.17 31.46 21.38
CA SER A 56 6.15 30.41 22.40
C SER A 56 7.29 29.42 22.20
N LEU A 57 7.63 28.61 23.21
CA LEU A 57 8.58 27.51 23.11
C LEU A 57 8.10 26.43 22.14
N ASP A 58 6.79 26.24 22.00
CA ASP A 58 6.18 25.28 21.08
C ASP A 58 6.43 25.65 19.60
N ASP A 59 6.49 26.97 19.30
CA ASP A 59 6.83 27.46 17.95
C ASP A 59 8.31 27.21 17.61
N VAL A 60 9.19 27.18 18.60
CA VAL A 60 10.62 26.86 18.40
C VAL A 60 10.81 25.41 18.01
N ASP A 61 10.10 24.50 18.67
CA ASP A 61 10.15 23.05 18.34
C ASP A 61 9.67 22.79 16.91
N ALA A 62 8.60 23.44 16.46
CA ALA A 62 8.10 23.32 15.11
C ALA A 62 9.13 23.77 14.04
N LEU A 63 9.91 24.82 14.31
CA LEU A 63 10.95 25.30 13.41
C LEU A 63 12.11 24.34 13.28
N PHE A 64 12.51 23.66 14.34
CA PHE A 64 13.58 22.66 14.31
C PHE A 64 13.23 21.44 13.43
N PHE A 65 11.95 21.09 13.34
CA PHE A 65 11.47 19.97 12.54
C PHE A 65 11.40 20.26 11.03
N ASP A 66 11.47 21.52 10.63
CA ASP A 66 11.45 21.94 9.23
C ASP A 66 12.84 22.00 8.56
N CYS A 67 13.89 21.65 9.29
CA CYS A 67 15.24 21.65 8.76
C CYS A 67 15.41 20.63 7.62
N MET A 68 15.84 21.09 6.44
CA MET A 68 16.03 20.27 5.24
C MET A 68 17.44 19.64 5.16
N GLY A 69 18.27 19.76 6.19
CA GLY A 69 19.58 19.10 6.25
C GLY A 69 20.62 19.59 5.25
N CYS A 70 20.51 20.80 4.72
CA CYS A 70 21.43 21.32 3.70
C CYS A 70 22.83 21.68 4.23
N PHE A 71 23.05 21.63 5.54
CA PHE A 71 24.32 21.98 6.22
C PHE A 71 24.86 23.39 5.98
N SER A 72 24.19 24.25 5.25
CA SER A 72 24.66 25.59 4.93
C SER A 72 24.95 26.43 6.19
N CYS A 73 24.10 26.34 7.23
CA CYS A 73 24.34 26.99 8.52
C CYS A 73 25.59 26.47 9.24
N VAL A 74 25.82 25.13 9.16
CA VAL A 74 27.00 24.49 9.75
C VAL A 74 28.30 24.99 9.08
N GLN A 75 28.31 25.02 7.74
CA GLN A 75 29.46 25.45 6.95
C GLN A 75 29.78 26.96 7.13
N ASN A 76 28.76 27.78 7.31
CA ASN A 76 28.92 29.23 7.49
C ASN A 76 29.15 29.66 8.95
N CYS A 77 29.17 28.73 9.89
CA CYS A 77 29.51 29.06 11.27
C CYS A 77 31.02 29.35 11.41
N THR A 78 31.39 30.63 11.57
CA THR A 78 32.80 31.07 11.65
C THR A 78 33.58 30.45 12.80
N LYS A 79 32.91 29.94 13.83
CA LYS A 79 33.53 29.27 14.98
C LYS A 79 33.34 27.76 14.98
N GLY A 80 32.68 27.19 13.97
CA GLY A 80 32.44 25.75 13.86
C GLY A 80 31.59 25.15 15.02
N LEU A 81 30.69 25.95 15.60
CA LEU A 81 29.92 25.55 16.79
C LEU A 81 28.65 24.83 16.48
N LEU A 82 28.15 24.90 15.25
CA LEU A 82 26.88 24.27 14.86
C LEU A 82 27.11 22.82 14.44
N ARG A 83 26.27 21.94 14.96
CA ARG A 83 26.15 20.57 14.54
C ARG A 83 24.71 20.26 14.22
N LEU A 84 24.51 19.44 13.22
CA LEU A 84 23.21 18.89 12.89
C LEU A 84 23.14 17.45 13.45
N SER A 85 22.12 17.16 14.22
CA SER A 85 21.84 15.82 14.72
C SER A 85 20.55 15.29 14.12
N VAL A 86 20.41 13.98 14.09
CA VAL A 86 19.13 13.35 13.72
C VAL A 86 18.15 13.55 14.85
N ASN A 87 16.90 13.81 14.50
CA ASN A 87 15.82 13.99 15.45
C ASN A 87 15.45 12.64 16.10
N PRO A 88 15.54 12.48 17.42
CA PRO A 88 15.17 11.23 18.09
C PRO A 88 13.72 10.80 17.84
N VAL A 89 12.81 11.76 17.68
CA VAL A 89 11.39 11.46 17.35
C VAL A 89 11.28 10.87 15.95
N TYR A 90 12.09 11.37 15.00
CA TYR A 90 12.18 10.79 13.66
C TYR A 90 12.74 9.37 13.70
N GLU A 91 13.80 9.11 14.45
CA GLU A 91 14.40 7.78 14.61
C GLU A 91 13.43 6.78 15.26
N GLY A 92 12.54 7.27 16.11
CA GLY A 92 11.51 6.46 16.76
C GLY A 92 10.26 6.15 15.90
N LEU A 93 10.22 6.61 14.63
CA LEU A 93 9.13 6.28 13.71
C LEU A 93 9.32 4.87 13.12
N GLY A 94 8.27 4.07 13.16
CA GLY A 94 8.21 2.79 12.45
C GLY A 94 9.16 1.72 12.99
N ASN A 95 9.69 0.93 12.07
CA ASN A 95 10.59 -0.18 12.35
C ASN A 95 11.63 -0.35 11.23
N SER A 96 12.33 -1.47 11.19
CA SER A 96 13.35 -1.76 10.17
C SER A 96 12.81 -1.86 8.74
N TYR A 97 11.52 -2.21 8.56
CA TYR A 97 10.85 -2.28 7.26
C TYR A 97 10.09 -0.98 6.96
N TRP A 98 9.21 -0.56 7.85
CA TRP A 98 8.46 0.70 7.78
C TRP A 98 9.34 1.85 8.26
N THR A 99 10.29 2.24 7.44
CA THR A 99 11.28 3.24 7.84
C THR A 99 10.68 4.64 8.03
N PRO A 100 11.32 5.52 8.81
CA PRO A 100 10.88 6.92 8.95
C PRO A 100 10.71 7.65 7.62
N ASP A 101 11.53 7.34 6.60
CA ASP A 101 11.42 7.95 5.27
C ASP A 101 10.14 7.48 4.54
N ILE A 102 9.75 6.20 4.67
CA ILE A 102 8.49 5.67 4.16
C ILE A 102 7.31 6.39 4.82
N ILE A 103 7.32 6.48 6.16
CA ILE A 103 6.26 7.14 6.93
C ILE A 103 6.08 8.60 6.49
N ARG A 104 7.16 9.36 6.41
CA ARG A 104 7.10 10.75 5.96
C ARG A 104 6.64 10.92 4.51
N THR A 105 7.06 10.03 3.63
CA THR A 105 6.59 10.02 2.24
C THR A 105 5.09 9.78 2.18
N THR A 106 4.59 8.82 2.94
CA THR A 106 3.15 8.52 3.05
C THR A 106 2.37 9.72 3.61
N TRP A 107 2.90 10.40 4.65
CA TRP A 107 2.28 11.62 5.17
C TRP A 107 2.17 12.73 4.12
N LEU A 108 3.23 12.94 3.31
CA LEU A 108 3.22 13.93 2.24
C LEU A 108 2.20 13.58 1.15
N GLN A 109 2.13 12.32 0.77
CA GLN A 109 1.14 11.83 -0.19
C GLN A 109 -0.29 12.01 0.33
N ALA A 110 -0.53 11.65 1.59
CA ALA A 110 -1.83 11.83 2.26
C ALA A 110 -2.23 13.31 2.42
N GLU A 111 -1.28 14.20 2.60
CA GLU A 111 -1.54 15.66 2.67
C GLU A 111 -1.87 16.24 1.31
N THR A 112 -1.11 15.89 0.28
CA THR A 112 -1.09 16.61 -1.00
C THR A 112 -1.71 15.87 -2.17
N ALA A 113 -1.98 14.59 -2.05
CA ALA A 113 -2.33 13.67 -3.12
C ALA A 113 -1.30 13.63 -4.26
N LYS A 114 -0.02 13.89 -3.96
CA LYS A 114 1.05 13.95 -4.95
C LYS A 114 2.20 13.03 -4.57
N ILE A 115 2.84 12.47 -5.57
CA ILE A 115 4.12 11.81 -5.40
C ILE A 115 5.24 12.85 -5.28
N PRO A 116 6.30 12.61 -4.47
CA PRO A 116 7.39 13.58 -4.24
C PRO A 116 8.12 13.99 -5.50
N VAL A 117 8.31 13.03 -6.41
CA VAL A 117 8.96 13.22 -7.72
C VAL A 117 8.18 12.40 -8.73
N SER A 118 7.82 13.00 -9.86
CA SER A 118 7.18 12.26 -10.95
C SER A 118 8.16 11.28 -11.58
N GLY A 119 7.68 10.10 -11.92
CA GLY A 119 8.46 9.02 -12.51
C GLY A 119 8.58 7.82 -11.59
N ALA A 120 9.01 6.72 -12.17
CA ALA A 120 9.17 5.47 -11.47
C ALA A 120 10.57 5.41 -10.82
N GLY A 121 10.62 5.03 -9.57
CA GLY A 121 11.89 4.83 -8.87
C GLY A 121 12.55 6.11 -8.35
N TYR A 122 11.77 7.05 -7.84
CA TYR A 122 12.30 8.24 -7.17
C TYR A 122 13.17 7.92 -5.94
N ARG A 123 13.13 6.70 -5.42
CA ARG A 123 14.06 6.20 -4.40
C ARG A 123 15.33 5.57 -5.00
N GLY A 124 15.38 5.39 -6.31
CA GLY A 124 16.46 4.73 -7.03
C GLY A 124 16.32 3.20 -7.04
N PRO A 125 17.18 2.51 -7.81
CA PRO A 125 17.21 1.06 -7.87
C PRO A 125 17.74 0.47 -6.54
N PHE A 126 17.19 -0.68 -6.15
CA PHE A 126 17.65 -1.44 -4.99
C PHE A 126 17.76 -0.59 -3.70
N ALA A 127 16.68 0.15 -3.40
CA ALA A 127 16.67 1.15 -2.35
C ALA A 127 16.48 0.58 -0.93
N GLY A 128 16.23 -0.72 -0.78
CA GLY A 128 15.99 -1.34 0.52
C GLY A 128 15.64 -2.83 0.42
N PRO A 129 15.15 -3.44 1.50
CA PRO A 129 14.74 -4.82 1.52
C PRO A 129 13.37 -5.04 0.86
N GLY A 130 13.00 -6.30 0.64
CA GLY A 130 11.69 -6.69 0.13
C GLY A 130 11.45 -6.25 -1.31
N PHE A 131 10.35 -5.54 -1.58
CA PHE A 131 10.09 -5.01 -2.91
C PHE A 131 11.10 -3.95 -3.35
N ASP A 132 11.80 -3.31 -2.41
CA ASP A 132 12.86 -2.35 -2.72
C ASP A 132 14.18 -3.02 -3.14
N ALA A 133 14.35 -4.33 -2.94
CA ALA A 133 15.43 -5.14 -3.51
C ALA A 133 15.21 -5.50 -4.99
N MET A 134 14.11 -5.02 -5.57
CA MET A 134 13.72 -5.25 -6.96
C MET A 134 13.63 -3.93 -7.70
N TRP A 135 14.14 -3.88 -8.92
CA TRP A 135 14.01 -2.74 -9.83
C TRP A 135 13.22 -3.12 -11.08
N THR A 136 12.38 -2.21 -11.55
CA THR A 136 11.62 -2.40 -12.78
C THR A 136 12.37 -1.81 -13.98
N ASP A 137 12.47 -2.57 -15.06
CA ASP A 137 13.05 -2.10 -16.32
C ASP A 137 12.10 -1.08 -16.99
N MET A 138 12.63 0.12 -17.20
CA MET A 138 11.94 1.25 -17.83
C MET A 138 12.61 1.66 -19.13
N SER A 139 13.28 0.74 -19.79
CA SER A 139 14.02 0.97 -21.03
C SER A 139 13.15 1.46 -22.19
N GLU A 140 11.82 1.33 -22.08
CA GLU A 140 10.88 1.76 -23.11
C GLU A 140 10.37 3.22 -22.95
N ILE A 141 10.89 3.96 -22.01
CA ILE A 141 10.54 5.38 -21.76
C ILE A 141 10.53 6.23 -23.04
N VAL A 142 11.42 5.95 -23.98
CA VAL A 142 11.59 6.76 -25.20
C VAL A 142 10.42 6.62 -26.18
N ARG A 143 9.73 5.48 -26.22
CA ARG A 143 8.62 5.25 -27.16
C ARG A 143 7.27 5.78 -26.66
N PRO A 144 6.89 5.54 -25.41
CA PRO A 144 5.70 6.16 -24.87
C PRO A 144 5.80 7.68 -24.75
N THR A 145 7.00 8.25 -24.60
CA THR A 145 7.18 9.71 -24.53
C THR A 145 6.96 10.40 -25.86
N ARG A 146 7.06 9.72 -26.97
CA ARG A 146 6.67 10.29 -28.28
C ARG A 146 5.16 10.44 -28.40
N ASP A 147 4.40 9.51 -27.79
CA ASP A 147 2.94 9.59 -27.61
C ASP A 147 2.61 10.06 -26.18
N GLY A 148 3.60 10.33 -25.38
CA GLY A 148 3.74 10.00 -23.99
C GLY A 148 3.09 10.93 -23.01
N ILE A 149 2.95 12.22 -23.26
CA ILE A 149 2.16 13.11 -22.40
C ILE A 149 0.68 12.90 -22.66
N HIS A 150 0.32 12.59 -23.88
CA HIS A 150 -1.07 12.33 -24.31
C HIS A 150 -1.48 10.85 -24.21
N GLY A 151 -0.52 9.93 -24.07
CA GLY A 151 -0.78 8.48 -23.99
C GLY A 151 -1.18 7.96 -22.61
N ARG A 152 -0.80 8.64 -21.54
CA ARG A 152 -1.10 8.22 -20.14
C ARG A 152 -2.59 8.21 -19.83
N GLU A 153 -3.34 9.08 -20.46
CA GLU A 153 -4.80 9.13 -20.32
C GLU A 153 -5.54 7.92 -20.91
N TYR A 154 -4.84 7.06 -21.66
CA TYR A 154 -5.36 5.81 -22.19
C TYR A 154 -4.88 4.58 -21.39
N ILE A 155 -4.13 4.76 -20.32
CA ILE A 155 -3.71 3.67 -19.45
C ILE A 155 -4.89 3.25 -18.59
N SER A 156 -5.25 1.97 -18.68
CA SER A 156 -6.25 1.36 -17.81
C SER A 156 -5.56 0.70 -16.62
N THR A 157 -5.90 1.16 -15.43
CA THR A 157 -5.45 0.55 -14.18
C THR A 157 -6.43 -0.48 -13.64
N ALA A 158 -7.59 -0.65 -14.28
CA ALA A 158 -8.64 -1.56 -13.84
C ALA A 158 -8.20 -3.03 -13.88
N VAL A 159 -8.65 -3.80 -12.90
CA VAL A 159 -8.47 -5.25 -12.80
C VAL A 159 -9.77 -5.94 -12.47
N ASP A 160 -9.86 -7.24 -12.78
CA ASP A 160 -11.02 -8.06 -12.50
C ASP A 160 -10.70 -9.03 -11.37
N ILE A 161 -11.62 -9.16 -10.41
CA ILE A 161 -11.56 -10.09 -9.28
C ILE A 161 -12.64 -11.16 -9.49
N GLY A 162 -12.26 -12.42 -9.39
CA GLY A 162 -13.15 -13.56 -9.58
C GLY A 162 -12.49 -14.63 -10.43
N ARG A 163 -13.21 -15.73 -10.69
CA ARG A 163 -12.74 -16.80 -11.56
C ARG A 163 -13.12 -16.48 -13.00
N LYS A 164 -12.16 -16.51 -13.89
CA LYS A 164 -12.33 -16.32 -15.33
C LYS A 164 -12.53 -17.68 -16.00
N PRO A 165 -13.38 -17.79 -17.03
CA PRO A 165 -13.48 -19.02 -17.80
C PRO A 165 -12.16 -19.31 -18.53
N SER A 166 -11.79 -20.58 -18.61
CA SER A 166 -10.57 -21.02 -19.33
C SER A 166 -10.62 -20.72 -20.83
N HIS A 167 -11.83 -20.71 -21.39
CA HIS A 167 -12.10 -20.38 -22.80
C HIS A 167 -13.51 -19.77 -22.93
N LEU A 168 -13.74 -19.10 -24.04
CA LEU A 168 -15.04 -18.56 -24.40
C LEU A 168 -15.71 -19.47 -25.42
N ASP A 169 -16.85 -20.03 -25.07
CA ASP A 169 -17.71 -20.74 -26.01
C ASP A 169 -18.72 -19.78 -26.62
N PHE A 170 -19.05 -20.00 -27.89
CA PHE A 170 -20.04 -19.21 -28.60
C PHE A 170 -21.11 -20.12 -29.16
N ASP A 171 -22.38 -19.81 -28.89
CA ASP A 171 -23.55 -20.40 -29.53
C ASP A 171 -24.31 -19.32 -30.28
N ASP A 172 -24.57 -19.53 -31.58
CA ASP A 172 -25.20 -18.57 -32.49
C ASP A 172 -24.61 -17.14 -32.42
N GLY A 173 -23.27 -17.06 -32.31
CA GLY A 173 -22.51 -15.80 -32.24
C GLY A 173 -22.62 -15.04 -30.91
N LYS A 174 -23.23 -15.64 -29.90
CA LYS A 174 -23.27 -15.10 -28.53
C LYS A 174 -22.38 -15.94 -27.62
N PRO A 175 -21.61 -15.30 -26.72
CA PRO A 175 -20.84 -16.07 -25.74
C PRO A 175 -21.83 -16.88 -24.88
N VAL A 176 -21.58 -18.18 -24.77
CA VAL A 176 -22.24 -19.05 -23.79
C VAL A 176 -21.45 -18.90 -22.52
N ASN A 177 -21.90 -18.04 -21.64
CA ASN A 177 -21.17 -17.69 -20.45
C ASN A 177 -21.27 -18.77 -19.38
N ASP A 178 -20.14 -19.06 -18.80
CA ASP A 178 -20.07 -19.38 -17.38
C ASP A 178 -20.57 -18.14 -16.61
N ASP A 179 -21.66 -18.26 -15.84
CA ASP A 179 -22.26 -17.17 -15.08
C ASP A 179 -21.43 -16.78 -13.83
N SER A 180 -20.14 -17.10 -13.80
CA SER A 180 -19.25 -16.73 -12.69
C SER A 180 -19.13 -15.21 -12.57
N PRO A 181 -19.45 -14.62 -11.43
CA PRO A 181 -19.41 -13.19 -11.26
C PRO A 181 -17.96 -12.67 -11.32
N LEU A 182 -17.75 -11.59 -12.07
CA LEU A 182 -16.51 -10.84 -12.08
C LEU A 182 -16.75 -9.46 -11.48
N LEU A 183 -15.90 -9.10 -10.52
CA LEU A 183 -15.88 -7.77 -9.90
C LEU A 183 -14.76 -6.94 -10.51
N CYS A 184 -15.09 -5.93 -11.31
CA CYS A 184 -14.12 -4.98 -11.82
C CYS A 184 -13.91 -3.85 -10.81
N ILE A 185 -12.64 -3.54 -10.49
CA ILE A 185 -12.21 -2.40 -9.68
C ILE A 185 -11.22 -1.54 -10.48
N GLN A 186 -11.14 -0.24 -10.15
CA GLN A 186 -10.47 0.76 -10.98
C GLN A 186 -8.94 0.77 -10.86
N MET A 187 -8.37 0.15 -9.84
CA MET A 187 -6.93 -0.06 -9.70
C MET A 187 -6.65 -1.38 -8.98
N PRO A 188 -5.46 -1.98 -9.15
CA PRO A 188 -5.13 -3.30 -8.58
C PRO A 188 -4.86 -3.22 -7.07
N LEU A 189 -5.87 -2.78 -6.31
CA LEU A 189 -5.75 -2.54 -4.89
C LEU A 189 -7.10 -2.71 -4.19
N ILE A 190 -7.11 -3.42 -3.06
CA ILE A 190 -8.21 -3.45 -2.09
C ILE A 190 -7.72 -2.95 -0.73
N ILE A 191 -8.65 -2.46 0.08
CA ILE A 191 -8.39 -2.06 1.46
C ILE A 191 -8.61 -3.28 2.34
N ASP A 192 -7.54 -3.74 3.01
CA ASP A 192 -7.57 -4.91 3.90
C ASP A 192 -8.06 -4.53 5.30
N LEU A 193 -8.36 -5.56 6.09
CA LEU A 193 -8.70 -5.43 7.50
C LEU A 193 -7.62 -4.63 8.24
N PRO A 194 -8.01 -3.74 9.15
CA PRO A 194 -7.04 -3.13 10.06
C PRO A 194 -6.39 -4.21 10.94
N SER A 195 -5.12 -3.96 11.30
CA SER A 195 -4.45 -4.83 12.26
C SER A 195 -5.23 -4.90 13.58
N PRO A 196 -5.36 -6.07 14.22
CA PRO A 196 -6.04 -6.22 15.51
C PRO A 196 -5.55 -5.28 16.60
N ALA A 197 -4.29 -4.86 16.54
CA ALA A 197 -3.70 -3.88 17.46
C ALA A 197 -4.26 -2.47 17.28
N HIS A 198 -4.89 -2.17 16.16
CA HIS A 198 -5.42 -0.85 15.82
C HIS A 198 -6.95 -0.84 15.80
N THR A 199 -7.56 -1.30 16.87
CA THR A 199 -9.03 -1.28 17.05
C THR A 199 -9.51 0.13 17.40
N LEU A 200 -9.57 1.00 16.41
CA LEU A 200 -10.16 2.34 16.55
C LEU A 200 -11.64 2.27 16.19
N PRO A 201 -12.55 2.90 16.96
CA PRO A 201 -14.00 2.81 16.72
C PRO A 201 -14.41 3.26 15.32
N ASP A 202 -13.80 4.35 14.83
CA ASP A 202 -14.19 5.00 13.57
C ASP A 202 -13.32 4.56 12.38
N LEU A 203 -12.43 3.59 12.54
CA LEU A 203 -11.47 3.21 11.50
C LEU A 203 -12.17 2.56 10.30
N GLU A 204 -13.00 1.54 10.52
CA GLU A 204 -13.70 0.88 9.42
C GLU A 204 -14.67 1.81 8.67
N PRO A 205 -15.49 2.64 9.31
CA PRO A 205 -16.29 3.66 8.63
C PRO A 205 -15.46 4.58 7.73
N ILE A 206 -14.26 5.02 8.19
CA ILE A 206 -13.33 5.81 7.38
C ILE A 206 -12.86 5.03 6.15
N LEU A 207 -12.47 3.76 6.31
CA LEU A 207 -11.98 2.91 5.22
C LEU A 207 -13.08 2.59 4.21
N VAL A 208 -14.30 2.33 4.67
CA VAL A 208 -15.46 2.08 3.80
C VAL A 208 -15.85 3.33 3.00
N GLU A 209 -15.90 4.51 3.62
CA GLU A 209 -16.15 5.78 2.89
C GLU A 209 -15.02 6.08 1.89
N THR A 210 -13.77 5.75 2.26
CA THR A 210 -12.61 5.88 1.34
C THR A 210 -12.78 4.96 0.13
N ALA A 211 -13.15 3.70 0.35
CA ALA A 211 -13.40 2.74 -0.73
C ALA A 211 -14.52 3.22 -1.67
N ALA A 212 -15.62 3.74 -1.10
CA ALA A 212 -16.73 4.31 -1.88
C ALA A 212 -16.31 5.52 -2.71
N ARG A 213 -15.40 6.38 -2.20
CA ARG A 213 -14.89 7.55 -2.96
C ARG A 213 -13.90 7.20 -4.05
N THR A 214 -13.22 6.08 -3.90
CA THR A 214 -12.16 5.64 -4.80
C THR A 214 -12.57 4.45 -5.68
N ASP A 215 -13.84 4.07 -5.65
CA ASP A 215 -14.39 2.90 -6.37
C ASP A 215 -13.56 1.63 -6.16
N LEU A 216 -13.15 1.41 -4.90
CA LEU A 216 -12.44 0.22 -4.43
C LEU A 216 -13.34 -0.63 -3.53
N ILE A 217 -12.77 -1.69 -2.97
CA ILE A 217 -13.40 -2.54 -1.95
C ILE A 217 -12.62 -2.40 -0.64
N ALA A 218 -13.34 -2.22 0.47
CA ALA A 218 -12.80 -2.33 1.82
C ALA A 218 -13.31 -3.60 2.49
N LEU A 219 -12.40 -4.42 3.02
CA LEU A 219 -12.75 -5.57 3.84
C LEU A 219 -13.18 -5.10 5.23
N VAL A 220 -14.26 -5.67 5.72
CA VAL A 220 -14.82 -5.44 7.05
C VAL A 220 -14.98 -6.77 7.76
N ASP A 221 -14.49 -6.87 9.00
CA ASP A 221 -14.72 -8.06 9.82
C ASP A 221 -16.21 -8.19 10.18
N SER A 222 -16.80 -9.33 9.86
CA SER A 222 -18.21 -9.60 10.18
C SER A 222 -18.53 -9.48 11.68
N ALA A 223 -17.54 -9.67 12.56
CA ALA A 223 -17.69 -9.47 13.99
C ALA A 223 -17.93 -8.01 14.41
N ARG A 224 -17.58 -7.06 13.52
CA ARG A 224 -17.75 -5.62 13.77
C ARG A 224 -19.01 -5.03 13.09
N TRP A 225 -19.68 -5.83 12.28
CA TRP A 225 -20.93 -5.41 11.65
C TRP A 225 -22.11 -5.46 12.64
N PRO A 226 -23.06 -4.49 12.66
CA PRO A 226 -23.14 -3.33 11.77
C PRO A 226 -22.19 -2.19 12.18
N LEU A 227 -21.76 -1.40 11.18
CA LEU A 227 -20.96 -0.19 11.40
C LEU A 227 -21.87 1.04 11.48
N ASP A 228 -21.57 1.93 12.41
CA ASP A 228 -22.27 3.22 12.54
C ASP A 228 -21.98 4.14 11.36
N GLY A 229 -22.97 4.93 10.94
CA GLY A 229 -22.82 5.90 9.87
C GLY A 229 -22.74 5.34 8.44
N ILE A 230 -22.94 4.04 8.24
CA ILE A 230 -22.92 3.39 6.93
C ILE A 230 -24.29 3.49 6.25
N ASP A 231 -24.32 4.12 5.08
CA ASP A 231 -25.45 4.07 4.14
C ASP A 231 -25.37 2.80 3.30
N HIS A 232 -26.36 1.92 3.45
CA HIS A 232 -26.33 0.62 2.79
C HIS A 232 -26.35 0.70 1.25
N ASP A 233 -27.01 1.70 0.67
CA ASP A 233 -27.10 1.81 -0.79
C ASP A 233 -25.80 2.37 -1.39
N LYS A 234 -25.15 3.28 -0.68
CA LYS A 234 -23.89 3.89 -1.10
C LYS A 234 -22.68 3.00 -0.83
N HIS A 235 -22.62 2.37 0.34
CA HIS A 235 -21.39 1.77 0.82
C HIS A 235 -21.29 0.26 0.60
N LEU A 236 -22.41 -0.51 0.71
CA LEU A 236 -22.34 -1.96 0.57
C LEU A 236 -21.75 -2.46 -0.76
N PRO A 237 -21.91 -1.77 -1.91
CA PRO A 237 -21.19 -2.15 -3.13
C PRO A 237 -19.67 -2.07 -3.03
N HIS A 238 -19.15 -1.34 -2.04
CA HIS A 238 -17.72 -1.15 -1.78
C HIS A 238 -17.23 -1.86 -0.51
N VAL A 239 -18.08 -2.68 0.10
CA VAL A 239 -17.74 -3.52 1.26
C VAL A 239 -17.54 -4.95 0.83
N GLY A 240 -16.39 -5.53 1.20
CA GLY A 240 -16.16 -6.96 1.25
C GLY A 240 -16.22 -7.44 2.70
N PHE A 241 -16.94 -8.53 2.97
CA PHE A 241 -17.01 -9.09 4.33
C PHE A 241 -16.00 -10.19 4.52
N TYR A 242 -15.14 -10.04 5.52
CA TYR A 242 -14.37 -11.14 6.07
C TYR A 242 -15.24 -11.92 7.08
N LEU A 243 -15.55 -13.17 6.77
CA LEU A 243 -16.38 -14.01 7.62
C LEU A 243 -15.61 -14.55 8.82
N ASN A 244 -15.60 -13.79 9.91
CA ASN A 244 -14.96 -14.20 11.14
C ASN A 244 -15.63 -15.47 11.71
N PRO A 245 -14.90 -16.56 11.96
CA PRO A 245 -15.48 -17.81 12.49
C PRO A 245 -16.19 -17.67 13.85
N ARG A 246 -15.93 -16.57 14.57
CA ARG A 246 -16.50 -16.30 15.90
C ARG A 246 -17.68 -15.31 15.86
N ALA A 247 -18.01 -14.78 14.68
CA ALA A 247 -19.08 -13.81 14.53
C ALA A 247 -20.41 -14.45 14.20
N THR A 248 -21.47 -13.69 14.35
CA THR A 248 -22.80 -14.02 13.82
C THR A 248 -22.81 -13.86 12.30
N ASP A 249 -23.68 -14.62 11.62
CA ASP A 249 -23.84 -14.52 10.18
C ASP A 249 -24.28 -13.12 9.75
N ILE A 250 -23.78 -12.67 8.61
CA ILE A 250 -24.23 -11.43 7.97
C ILE A 250 -25.64 -11.65 7.41
N PRO A 251 -26.60 -10.75 7.67
CA PRO A 251 -27.96 -10.87 7.18
C PRO A 251 -28.05 -10.91 5.64
N ASP A 252 -28.96 -11.75 5.09
CA ASP A 252 -29.14 -11.91 3.64
C ASP A 252 -29.46 -10.59 2.90
N ASN A 253 -30.19 -9.68 3.54
CA ASN A 253 -30.49 -8.36 2.96
C ASN A 253 -29.27 -7.45 2.84
N VAL A 254 -28.19 -7.73 3.56
CA VAL A 254 -26.90 -7.08 3.42
C VAL A 254 -26.08 -7.78 2.34
N LEU A 255 -26.01 -9.11 2.39
CA LEU A 255 -25.28 -9.92 1.42
C LEU A 255 -25.78 -9.73 -0.02
N CYS A 256 -27.10 -9.50 -0.25
CA CYS A 256 -27.59 -9.24 -1.60
C CYS A 256 -27.09 -7.92 -2.25
N LYS A 257 -26.50 -7.00 -1.48
CA LYS A 257 -25.86 -5.78 -2.00
C LYS A 257 -24.33 -5.85 -1.99
N THR A 258 -23.78 -6.89 -1.38
CA THR A 258 -22.34 -7.11 -1.26
C THR A 258 -21.81 -7.81 -2.50
N ARG A 259 -20.62 -7.47 -2.95
CA ARG A 259 -20.00 -8.01 -4.17
C ARG A 259 -18.87 -8.99 -3.88
N LEU A 260 -18.24 -8.89 -2.71
CA LEU A 260 -17.09 -9.70 -2.28
C LEU A 260 -17.30 -10.23 -0.87
N VAL A 261 -17.04 -11.52 -0.68
CA VAL A 261 -16.96 -12.13 0.66
C VAL A 261 -15.65 -12.91 0.76
N GLU A 262 -14.95 -12.73 1.85
CA GLU A 262 -13.71 -13.43 2.16
C GLU A 262 -13.92 -14.43 3.30
N ILE A 263 -13.50 -15.67 3.09
CA ILE A 263 -13.57 -16.76 4.06
C ILE A 263 -12.14 -17.10 4.50
N PRO A 264 -11.84 -17.16 5.81
CA PRO A 264 -10.54 -17.65 6.26
C PRO A 264 -10.39 -19.14 5.89
N ASP A 265 -9.16 -19.53 5.52
CA ASP A 265 -8.83 -20.93 5.25
C ASP A 265 -9.08 -21.80 6.49
N GLY A 266 -9.41 -23.08 6.24
CA GLY A 266 -9.70 -24.09 7.25
C GLY A 266 -10.28 -25.35 6.62
N ASP A 267 -10.50 -26.37 7.45
CA ASP A 267 -10.89 -27.73 7.00
C ASP A 267 -12.17 -27.77 6.14
N GLU A 268 -13.13 -26.87 6.40
CA GLU A 268 -14.44 -26.84 5.72
C GLU A 268 -14.59 -25.66 4.75
N VAL A 269 -13.50 -24.98 4.38
CA VAL A 269 -13.57 -23.74 3.59
C VAL A 269 -14.30 -23.92 2.26
N ILE A 270 -14.08 -25.02 1.55
CA ILE A 270 -14.76 -25.31 0.27
C ILE A 270 -16.26 -25.56 0.46
N VAL A 271 -16.66 -26.24 1.54
CA VAL A 271 -18.07 -26.49 1.87
C VAL A 271 -18.79 -25.18 2.16
N ARG A 272 -18.17 -24.32 2.97
CA ARG A 272 -18.70 -22.98 3.31
C ARG A 272 -18.82 -22.09 2.06
N MET A 273 -17.80 -22.11 1.19
CA MET A 273 -17.83 -21.40 -0.08
C MET A 273 -19.00 -21.87 -0.96
N ARG A 274 -19.19 -23.19 -1.15
CA ARG A 274 -20.30 -23.74 -1.94
C ARG A 274 -21.66 -23.36 -1.36
N GLU A 275 -21.81 -23.37 -0.04
CA GLU A 275 -23.05 -22.97 0.62
C GLU A 275 -23.36 -21.49 0.37
N LEU A 276 -22.37 -20.62 0.51
CA LEU A 276 -22.50 -19.19 0.23
C LEU A 276 -22.88 -18.94 -1.24
N LYS A 277 -22.17 -19.57 -2.18
CA LYS A 277 -22.46 -19.46 -3.63
C LYS A 277 -23.85 -19.95 -4.02
N ARG A 278 -24.33 -21.02 -3.39
CA ARG A 278 -25.69 -21.51 -3.61
C ARG A 278 -26.77 -20.50 -3.19
N ARG A 279 -26.53 -19.75 -2.11
CA ARG A 279 -27.46 -18.72 -1.58
C ARG A 279 -27.31 -17.40 -2.32
N HIS A 280 -26.09 -17.03 -2.67
CA HIS A 280 -25.71 -15.74 -3.24
C HIS A 280 -24.77 -15.91 -4.44
N PRO A 281 -25.25 -16.38 -5.60
CA PRO A 281 -24.39 -16.70 -6.75
C PRO A 281 -23.67 -15.48 -7.34
N HIS A 282 -24.16 -14.26 -7.09
CA HIS A 282 -23.58 -13.01 -7.56
C HIS A 282 -22.34 -12.55 -6.78
N ILE A 283 -22.07 -13.12 -5.60
CA ILE A 283 -20.95 -12.74 -4.77
C ILE A 283 -19.68 -13.44 -5.26
N VAL A 284 -18.60 -12.70 -5.41
CA VAL A 284 -17.25 -13.25 -5.56
C VAL A 284 -16.75 -13.72 -4.20
N VAL A 285 -16.24 -14.95 -4.12
CA VAL A 285 -15.74 -15.52 -2.88
C VAL A 285 -14.21 -15.61 -2.92
N ALA A 286 -13.56 -14.94 -1.97
CA ALA A 286 -12.13 -15.04 -1.74
C ALA A 286 -11.83 -15.99 -0.58
N ILE A 287 -10.75 -16.76 -0.68
CA ILE A 287 -10.22 -17.54 0.44
C ILE A 287 -8.93 -16.86 0.92
N ARG A 288 -8.92 -16.46 2.20
CA ARG A 288 -7.76 -15.87 2.85
C ARG A 288 -6.83 -16.97 3.34
N VAL A 289 -5.62 -16.99 2.82
CA VAL A 289 -4.56 -17.94 3.17
C VAL A 289 -3.42 -17.18 3.82
N GLU A 290 -3.09 -17.50 5.07
CA GLU A 290 -1.91 -16.97 5.73
C GLU A 290 -0.65 -17.64 5.14
N LEU A 291 0.33 -16.82 4.76
CA LEU A 291 1.61 -17.27 4.22
C LEU A 291 2.56 -17.68 5.36
N ASP A 292 2.23 -18.79 6.00
CA ASP A 292 3.11 -19.51 6.92
C ASP A 292 3.94 -20.57 6.18
N GLY A 293 4.63 -21.47 6.90
CA GLY A 293 5.45 -22.53 6.31
C GLY A 293 4.71 -23.46 5.33
N SER A 294 3.38 -23.49 5.35
CA SER A 294 2.51 -24.30 4.47
C SER A 294 1.69 -23.47 3.49
N GLY A 295 1.60 -22.16 3.71
CA GLY A 295 0.66 -21.26 3.03
C GLY A 295 0.80 -21.23 1.51
N VAL A 296 2.01 -21.29 0.98
CA VAL A 296 2.24 -21.35 -0.48
C VAL A 296 1.62 -22.62 -1.08
N SER A 297 1.93 -23.79 -0.51
CA SER A 297 1.39 -25.07 -0.98
C SER A 297 -0.14 -25.11 -0.83
N ARG A 298 -0.66 -24.56 0.25
CA ARG A 298 -2.11 -24.49 0.52
C ARG A 298 -2.83 -23.58 -0.48
N ALA A 299 -2.25 -22.42 -0.82
CA ALA A 299 -2.80 -21.52 -1.82
C ALA A 299 -2.89 -22.20 -3.20
N VAL A 300 -1.85 -22.94 -3.59
CA VAL A 300 -1.80 -23.69 -4.86
C VAL A 300 -2.82 -24.83 -4.86
N GLU A 301 -2.93 -25.58 -3.77
CA GLU A 301 -3.94 -26.66 -3.63
C GLU A 301 -5.35 -26.12 -3.80
N LEU A 302 -5.72 -25.06 -3.08
CA LEU A 302 -7.04 -24.44 -3.14
C LEU A 302 -7.36 -23.92 -4.54
N ALA A 303 -6.43 -23.19 -5.16
CA ALA A 303 -6.61 -22.64 -6.50
C ALA A 303 -6.80 -23.74 -7.55
N SER A 304 -6.12 -24.88 -7.37
CA SER A 304 -6.21 -26.03 -8.28
C SER A 304 -7.49 -26.88 -8.09
N ALA A 305 -8.24 -26.66 -7.02
CA ALA A 305 -9.49 -27.37 -6.75
C ALA A 305 -10.63 -27.08 -7.77
N GLY A 306 -10.42 -26.12 -8.67
CA GLY A 306 -11.33 -25.84 -9.79
C GLY A 306 -12.56 -24.98 -9.47
N GLU A 307 -12.87 -24.76 -8.21
CA GLU A 307 -14.05 -24.00 -7.76
C GLU A 307 -13.71 -22.66 -7.12
N VAL A 308 -12.46 -22.51 -6.65
CA VAL A 308 -12.01 -21.30 -5.94
C VAL A 308 -11.85 -20.14 -6.93
N GLU A 309 -12.45 -19.01 -6.62
CA GLU A 309 -12.46 -17.84 -7.49
C GLU A 309 -11.26 -16.94 -7.22
N VAL A 310 -10.94 -16.72 -5.93
CA VAL A 310 -9.91 -15.79 -5.48
C VAL A 310 -9.11 -16.38 -4.33
N ILE A 311 -7.81 -16.30 -4.41
CA ILE A 311 -6.89 -16.56 -3.30
C ILE A 311 -6.34 -15.22 -2.80
N HIS A 312 -6.57 -14.90 -1.53
CA HIS A 312 -5.94 -13.78 -0.85
C HIS A 312 -4.78 -14.31 0.02
N ALA A 313 -3.58 -14.27 -0.52
CA ALA A 313 -2.37 -14.73 0.14
C ALA A 313 -1.78 -13.59 0.99
N VAL A 314 -1.75 -13.77 2.31
CA VAL A 314 -1.42 -12.71 3.28
C VAL A 314 -0.19 -13.08 4.09
N ALA A 315 0.85 -12.26 3.99
CA ALA A 315 2.04 -12.29 4.83
C ALA A 315 1.86 -11.43 6.10
N ASP A 316 2.88 -11.34 6.94
CA ASP A 316 2.86 -10.43 8.08
C ASP A 316 2.84 -8.95 7.63
N LEU A 317 2.71 -8.01 8.58
CA LEU A 317 2.66 -6.57 8.28
C LEU A 317 3.91 -6.04 7.58
N ASN A 318 5.05 -6.70 7.75
CA ASN A 318 6.32 -6.35 7.08
C ASN A 318 6.52 -7.10 5.75
N GLY A 319 5.59 -7.97 5.37
CA GLY A 319 5.67 -8.80 4.16
C GLY A 319 6.48 -10.08 4.33
N ASN A 320 6.72 -10.52 5.55
CA ASN A 320 7.46 -11.74 5.84
C ASN A 320 6.53 -12.94 6.04
N GLU A 321 7.07 -14.13 5.79
CA GLU A 321 6.44 -15.41 6.10
C GLU A 321 6.11 -15.51 7.59
N ILE A 322 4.89 -15.94 7.91
CA ILE A 322 4.36 -15.94 9.27
C ILE A 322 4.92 -17.13 10.06
N GLY A 323 5.36 -16.88 11.29
CA GLY A 323 5.72 -17.94 12.25
C GLY A 323 7.06 -18.65 12.02
N THR A 324 7.94 -18.14 11.15
CA THR A 324 9.26 -18.73 10.87
C THR A 324 10.41 -17.89 11.43
N GLN A 325 11.56 -18.52 11.73
CA GLN A 325 12.77 -17.83 12.22
C GLN A 325 13.59 -17.19 11.07
N SER A 326 13.48 -17.73 9.86
CA SER A 326 14.14 -17.23 8.66
C SER A 326 13.07 -17.00 7.59
N PRO A 327 12.28 -15.93 7.72
CA PRO A 327 11.12 -15.72 6.88
C PRO A 327 11.54 -15.37 5.45
N ARG A 328 10.84 -15.94 4.48
CA ARG A 328 10.86 -15.48 3.10
C ARG A 328 10.02 -14.22 2.97
N PHE A 329 10.37 -13.37 2.02
CA PHE A 329 9.56 -12.18 1.75
C PHE A 329 8.41 -12.51 0.77
N VAL A 330 7.29 -11.82 0.89
CA VAL A 330 6.07 -12.08 0.12
C VAL A 330 6.27 -12.06 -1.40
N LYS A 331 7.22 -11.25 -1.93
CA LYS A 331 7.52 -11.23 -3.38
C LYS A 331 7.92 -12.60 -3.92
N ASP A 332 8.69 -13.35 -3.14
CA ASP A 332 9.19 -14.66 -3.55
C ASP A 332 8.10 -15.73 -3.42
N MET A 333 7.31 -15.67 -2.35
CA MET A 333 6.17 -16.56 -2.14
C MET A 333 5.08 -16.37 -3.21
N ILE A 334 4.79 -15.13 -3.62
CA ILE A 334 3.84 -14.85 -4.71
C ILE A 334 4.36 -15.35 -6.06
N ARG A 335 5.67 -15.22 -6.33
CA ARG A 335 6.30 -15.78 -7.54
C ARG A 335 6.17 -17.30 -7.58
N GLU A 336 6.39 -17.96 -6.46
CA GLU A 336 6.26 -19.40 -6.31
C GLU A 336 4.81 -19.87 -6.56
N ILE A 337 3.83 -19.22 -5.92
CA ILE A 337 2.40 -19.49 -6.17
C ILE A 337 2.07 -19.27 -7.64
N HIS A 338 2.46 -18.13 -8.21
CA HIS A 338 2.21 -17.80 -9.61
C HIS A 338 2.76 -18.86 -10.58
N THR A 339 4.01 -19.27 -10.39
CA THR A 339 4.66 -20.28 -11.22
C THR A 339 3.97 -21.65 -11.09
N ALA A 340 3.66 -22.08 -9.87
CA ALA A 340 2.96 -23.35 -9.65
C ALA A 340 1.56 -23.36 -10.28
N LEU A 341 0.83 -22.23 -10.27
CA LEU A 341 -0.47 -22.12 -10.94
C LEU A 341 -0.33 -22.13 -12.47
N ILE A 342 0.76 -21.61 -13.03
CA ILE A 342 1.07 -21.74 -14.47
C ILE A 342 1.29 -23.22 -14.82
N ASP A 343 2.13 -23.91 -14.05
CA ASP A 343 2.45 -25.32 -14.27
C ASP A 343 1.20 -26.20 -14.18
N ASN A 344 0.24 -25.84 -13.32
CA ASN A 344 -1.05 -26.51 -13.18
C ASN A 344 -2.11 -26.07 -14.22
N GLY A 345 -1.82 -25.07 -15.06
CA GLY A 345 -2.72 -24.56 -16.09
C GLY A 345 -3.93 -23.78 -15.55
N THR A 346 -3.91 -23.34 -14.27
CA THR A 346 -5.04 -22.65 -13.62
C THR A 346 -4.82 -21.16 -13.38
N ARG A 347 -3.60 -20.66 -13.71
CA ARG A 347 -3.22 -19.27 -13.40
C ARG A 347 -4.10 -18.20 -14.05
N ASP A 348 -4.60 -18.45 -15.24
CA ASP A 348 -5.42 -17.49 -15.97
C ASP A 348 -6.88 -17.44 -15.47
N GLU A 349 -7.29 -18.44 -14.71
CA GLU A 349 -8.65 -18.54 -14.18
C GLU A 349 -8.78 -17.87 -12.81
N VAL A 350 -7.85 -18.13 -11.89
CA VAL A 350 -7.91 -17.70 -10.49
C VAL A 350 -7.29 -16.35 -10.26
N THR A 351 -7.96 -15.50 -9.50
CA THR A 351 -7.40 -14.22 -9.05
C THR A 351 -6.51 -14.43 -7.81
N LEU A 352 -5.30 -13.88 -7.82
CA LEU A 352 -4.36 -13.89 -6.70
C LEU A 352 -4.18 -12.49 -6.14
N ILE A 353 -4.57 -12.29 -4.87
CA ILE A 353 -4.37 -11.06 -4.11
C ILE A 353 -3.14 -11.23 -3.20
N CYS A 354 -2.25 -10.24 -3.21
CA CYS A 354 -1.05 -10.20 -2.36
C CYS A 354 -1.26 -9.24 -1.19
N GLY A 355 -1.19 -9.74 0.05
CA GLY A 355 -1.27 -8.95 1.28
C GLY A 355 0.01 -8.98 2.10
N GLY A 356 0.30 -7.88 2.79
CA GLY A 356 1.48 -7.70 3.64
C GLY A 356 2.67 -7.05 2.92
N GLY A 357 3.37 -6.17 3.63
CA GLY A 357 4.59 -5.52 3.14
C GLY A 357 4.43 -4.52 1.98
N ILE A 358 3.21 -4.13 1.62
CA ILE A 358 2.97 -3.12 0.58
C ILE A 358 3.09 -1.73 1.21
N ALA A 359 4.28 -1.14 1.15
CA ALA A 359 4.61 0.07 1.88
C ALA A 359 4.60 1.35 1.02
N LEU A 360 4.77 1.21 -0.28
CA LEU A 360 4.93 2.32 -1.22
C LEU A 360 4.15 2.04 -2.51
N PRO A 361 3.77 3.07 -3.28
CA PRO A 361 2.99 2.91 -4.50
C PRO A 361 3.68 2.02 -5.56
N GLU A 362 5.00 2.09 -5.68
CA GLU A 362 5.76 1.21 -6.58
C GLU A 362 5.71 -0.27 -6.21
N HIS A 363 5.43 -0.60 -4.93
CA HIS A 363 5.26 -1.99 -4.50
C HIS A 363 4.03 -2.63 -5.12
N VAL A 364 2.98 -1.86 -5.43
CA VAL A 364 1.80 -2.35 -6.15
C VAL A 364 2.20 -2.94 -7.51
N THR A 365 2.91 -2.15 -8.32
CA THR A 365 3.40 -2.60 -9.64
C THR A 365 4.33 -3.80 -9.51
N LYS A 366 5.26 -3.76 -8.54
CA LYS A 366 6.24 -4.83 -8.32
C LYS A 366 5.58 -6.15 -7.89
N ALA A 367 4.56 -6.08 -7.02
CA ALA A 367 3.79 -7.27 -6.62
C ALA A 367 3.03 -7.88 -7.80
N VAL A 368 2.46 -7.06 -8.68
CA VAL A 368 1.78 -7.52 -9.90
C VAL A 368 2.78 -8.16 -10.87
N ILE A 369 3.96 -7.58 -11.06
CA ILE A 369 5.04 -8.20 -11.86
C ILE A 369 5.48 -9.55 -11.25
N CYS A 370 5.52 -9.66 -9.93
CA CYS A 370 5.82 -10.94 -9.26
C CYS A 370 4.71 -11.99 -9.42
N GLY A 371 3.56 -11.63 -9.95
CA GLY A 371 2.50 -12.59 -10.29
C GLY A 371 1.18 -12.38 -9.57
N ALA A 372 1.01 -11.39 -8.70
CA ALA A 372 -0.30 -11.04 -8.18
C ALA A 372 -1.20 -10.41 -9.26
N ASP A 373 -2.51 -10.49 -9.13
CA ASP A 373 -3.45 -9.70 -9.94
C ASP A 373 -3.66 -8.31 -9.31
N LEU A 374 -3.65 -8.24 -7.98
CA LEU A 374 -3.79 -7.02 -7.20
C LEU A 374 -3.19 -7.21 -5.81
N VAL A 375 -3.15 -6.12 -5.05
CA VAL A 375 -2.64 -6.11 -3.67
C VAL A 375 -3.72 -5.70 -2.66
N SER A 376 -3.51 -6.05 -1.40
CA SER A 376 -4.27 -5.50 -0.27
C SER A 376 -3.38 -4.62 0.61
N ILE A 377 -3.94 -3.49 1.10
CA ILE A 377 -3.23 -2.55 1.97
C ILE A 377 -4.03 -2.23 3.23
N ASN A 378 -3.32 -2.07 4.34
CA ASN A 378 -3.88 -1.61 5.62
C ASN A 378 -2.95 -0.58 6.30
N VAL A 379 -1.69 -0.93 6.56
CA VAL A 379 -0.70 -0.08 7.26
C VAL A 379 -0.50 1.29 6.61
N PRO A 380 -0.37 1.44 5.29
CA PRO A 380 -0.24 2.76 4.66
C PRO A 380 -1.41 3.69 4.96
N LEU A 381 -2.63 3.15 5.11
CA LEU A 381 -3.82 3.94 5.43
C LEU A 381 -3.78 4.44 6.88
N LEU A 382 -3.29 3.64 7.83
CA LEU A 382 -3.03 4.08 9.20
C LEU A 382 -1.97 5.19 9.25
N ILE A 383 -0.86 5.02 8.51
CA ILE A 383 0.17 6.04 8.39
C ILE A 383 -0.42 7.31 7.78
N ALA A 384 -1.26 7.22 6.75
CA ALA A 384 -1.92 8.38 6.15
C ALA A 384 -2.67 9.21 7.19
N MET A 385 -3.26 8.56 8.20
CA MET A 385 -3.95 9.19 9.33
C MET A 385 -3.01 9.64 10.46
N GLU A 386 -1.70 9.73 10.18
CA GLU A 386 -0.62 10.17 11.09
C GLU A 386 -0.15 9.12 12.11
N CYS A 387 -0.48 7.83 11.94
CA CYS A 387 0.12 6.77 12.75
C CYS A 387 1.64 6.77 12.64
N HIS A 388 2.33 6.67 13.79
CA HIS A 388 3.79 6.62 13.88
C HIS A 388 4.34 5.19 13.76
N LEU A 389 3.49 4.16 13.76
CA LEU A 389 3.85 2.74 13.88
C LEU A 389 4.82 2.49 15.06
N CYS A 390 4.59 3.14 16.17
CA CYS A 390 5.43 3.07 17.36
C CYS A 390 5.03 1.94 18.33
N ASN A 391 4.02 1.14 17.99
CA ASN A 391 3.45 0.01 18.75
C ASN A 391 3.03 0.33 20.20
N ARG A 392 2.89 1.63 20.54
CA ARG A 392 2.46 2.05 21.88
C ARG A 392 1.04 1.61 22.21
N CYS A 393 0.16 1.56 21.21
CA CYS A 393 -1.22 1.05 21.36
C CYS A 393 -1.25 -0.43 21.78
N GLU A 394 -0.36 -1.27 21.25
CA GLU A 394 -0.22 -2.67 21.65
C GLU A 394 0.20 -2.82 23.13
N ALA A 395 0.99 -1.86 23.61
CA ALA A 395 1.42 -1.80 25.00
C ALA A 395 0.41 -1.08 25.94
N GLY A 396 -0.77 -0.68 25.43
CA GLY A 396 -1.78 0.07 26.20
C GLY A 396 -1.36 1.49 26.57
N MET A 397 -0.39 2.07 25.86
CA MET A 397 0.09 3.43 26.08
C MET A 397 -0.64 4.42 25.19
N THR A 398 -0.71 5.68 25.63
CA THR A 398 -1.33 6.79 24.89
C THR A 398 -0.74 6.91 23.48
N CYS A 399 -1.61 7.04 22.48
CA CYS A 399 -1.23 7.24 21.10
C CYS A 399 -0.68 8.66 20.87
N PRO A 400 0.56 8.85 20.38
CA PRO A 400 1.11 10.18 20.13
C PRO A 400 0.41 10.92 18.96
N ALA A 401 -0.29 10.17 18.10
CA ALA A 401 -1.07 10.71 16.99
C ALA A 401 -2.56 10.91 17.33
N GLU A 402 -2.99 10.53 18.56
CA GLU A 402 -4.41 10.65 19.01
C GLU A 402 -5.40 10.14 17.95
N LEU A 403 -5.14 8.92 17.46
CA LEU A 403 -5.99 8.32 16.43
C LEU A 403 -7.39 7.96 16.95
N GLU A 404 -7.54 7.81 18.27
CA GLU A 404 -8.82 7.56 18.94
C GLU A 404 -9.80 8.74 18.83
N GLU A 405 -9.26 9.95 18.59
CA GLU A 405 -10.02 11.19 18.44
C GLU A 405 -9.98 11.74 17.01
N ILE A 406 -9.74 10.88 16.02
CA ILE A 406 -9.65 11.32 14.64
C ILE A 406 -11.02 11.74 14.10
N ASP A 407 -11.09 12.94 13.50
CA ASP A 407 -12.26 13.33 12.72
C ASP A 407 -12.40 12.42 11.49
N PRO A 408 -13.54 11.72 11.30
CA PRO A 408 -13.75 10.84 10.16
C PRO A 408 -13.55 11.54 8.81
N LEU A 409 -13.96 12.80 8.65
CA LEU A 409 -13.76 13.54 7.38
C LEU A 409 -12.29 13.83 7.11
N TYR A 410 -11.51 14.06 8.16
CA TYR A 410 -10.05 14.19 8.07
C TYR A 410 -9.42 12.88 7.63
N GLY A 411 -9.76 11.78 8.30
CA GLY A 411 -9.27 10.44 7.98
C GLY A 411 -9.55 10.05 6.53
N VAL A 412 -10.79 10.19 6.09
CA VAL A 412 -11.23 9.93 4.70
C VAL A 412 -10.48 10.81 3.70
N GLY A 413 -10.28 12.10 4.01
CA GLY A 413 -9.56 13.00 3.13
C GLY A 413 -8.11 12.57 2.90
N ARG A 414 -7.42 12.17 3.96
CA ARG A 414 -6.02 11.74 3.90
C ARG A 414 -5.84 10.39 3.23
N THR A 415 -6.69 9.42 3.52
CA THR A 415 -6.65 8.09 2.89
C THR A 415 -7.03 8.15 1.41
N THR A 416 -8.02 8.96 1.03
CA THR A 416 -8.35 9.22 -0.38
C THR A 416 -7.17 9.86 -1.14
N ASN A 417 -6.50 10.85 -0.54
CA ASN A 417 -5.31 11.48 -1.13
C ASN A 417 -4.17 10.49 -1.31
N LEU A 418 -3.95 9.60 -0.34
CA LEU A 418 -2.94 8.55 -0.46
C LEU A 418 -3.21 7.64 -1.65
N ILE A 419 -4.43 7.13 -1.78
CA ILE A 419 -4.82 6.25 -2.89
C ILE A 419 -4.69 6.98 -4.22
N ALA A 420 -5.06 8.26 -4.30
CA ALA A 420 -4.87 9.06 -5.50
C ALA A 420 -3.39 9.22 -5.89
N ALA A 421 -2.51 9.49 -4.92
CA ALA A 421 -1.08 9.56 -5.17
C ALA A 421 -0.51 8.20 -5.65
N TRP A 422 -1.01 7.09 -5.10
CA TRP A 422 -0.61 5.75 -5.51
C TRP A 422 -1.10 5.40 -6.92
N HIS A 423 -2.31 5.83 -7.27
CA HIS A 423 -2.84 5.69 -8.62
C HIS A 423 -1.98 6.46 -9.64
N ASP A 424 -1.62 7.71 -9.33
CA ASP A 424 -0.74 8.52 -10.19
C ASP A 424 0.63 7.85 -10.39
N GLN A 425 1.22 7.30 -9.34
CA GLN A 425 2.50 6.57 -9.44
C GLN A 425 2.37 5.30 -10.29
N LEU A 426 1.27 4.57 -10.16
CA LEU A 426 1.00 3.39 -10.99
C LEU A 426 0.95 3.76 -12.48
N ILE A 427 0.23 4.82 -12.83
CA ILE A 427 0.16 5.33 -14.21
C ILE A 427 1.54 5.76 -14.70
N GLU A 428 2.34 6.44 -13.87
CA GLU A 428 3.70 6.85 -14.21
C GLU A 428 4.60 5.66 -14.53
N MET A 429 4.56 4.62 -13.68
CA MET A 429 5.34 3.41 -13.89
C MET A 429 4.89 2.65 -15.14
N MET A 430 3.59 2.44 -15.31
CA MET A 430 3.05 1.77 -16.50
C MET A 430 3.39 2.54 -17.78
N GLY A 431 3.29 3.86 -17.75
CA GLY A 431 3.68 4.72 -18.86
C GLY A 431 5.16 4.60 -19.21
N ALA A 432 6.04 4.55 -18.19
CA ALA A 432 7.48 4.36 -18.37
C ALA A 432 7.85 2.97 -18.92
N MET A 433 7.03 1.96 -18.61
CA MET A 433 7.17 0.59 -19.12
C MET A 433 6.50 0.36 -20.48
N GLY A 434 5.80 1.35 -21.02
CA GLY A 434 5.03 1.21 -22.26
C GLY A 434 3.76 0.36 -22.14
N MET A 435 3.27 0.14 -20.92
CA MET A 435 2.12 -0.71 -20.63
C MET A 435 0.84 0.12 -20.59
N ARG A 436 -0.20 -0.34 -21.27
CA ARG A 436 -1.50 0.37 -21.33
C ARG A 436 -2.58 -0.24 -20.44
N GLU A 437 -2.35 -1.43 -19.92
CA GLU A 437 -3.31 -2.16 -19.08
C GLU A 437 -2.59 -2.82 -17.91
N ALA A 438 -3.07 -2.60 -16.68
CA ALA A 438 -2.50 -3.19 -15.47
C ALA A 438 -2.55 -4.74 -15.51
N ARG A 439 -3.59 -5.30 -16.14
CA ARG A 439 -3.73 -6.76 -16.33
C ARG A 439 -2.54 -7.42 -17.05
N ARG A 440 -1.81 -6.65 -17.87
CA ARG A 440 -0.65 -7.13 -18.65
C ARG A 440 0.67 -7.11 -17.87
N LEU A 441 0.69 -6.47 -16.71
CA LEU A 441 1.88 -6.49 -15.84
C LEU A 441 2.06 -7.82 -15.12
N ARG A 442 0.99 -8.60 -14.99
CA ARG A 442 0.97 -9.82 -14.21
C ARG A 442 2.00 -10.84 -14.70
N GLY A 443 2.97 -11.15 -13.81
CA GLY A 443 4.01 -12.13 -14.10
C GLY A 443 5.02 -11.73 -15.17
N ASP A 444 5.07 -10.45 -15.57
CA ASP A 444 6.04 -9.96 -16.57
C ASP A 444 7.42 -9.73 -15.94
N VAL A 445 7.99 -10.82 -15.38
CA VAL A 445 9.28 -10.79 -14.66
C VAL A 445 10.45 -10.42 -15.56
N GLY A 446 10.32 -10.50 -16.88
CA GLY A 446 11.31 -10.02 -17.83
C GLY A 446 11.53 -8.50 -17.79
N ARG A 447 10.65 -7.78 -17.12
CA ARG A 447 10.76 -6.33 -16.86
C ARG A 447 11.26 -6.00 -15.46
N ALA A 448 11.70 -6.99 -14.72
CA ALA A 448 12.22 -6.83 -13.36
C ALA A 448 13.66 -7.29 -13.27
N MET A 449 14.45 -6.59 -12.47
CA MET A 449 15.77 -7.01 -12.02
C MET A 449 15.71 -7.25 -10.52
N PHE A 450 16.11 -8.44 -10.09
CA PHE A 450 16.18 -8.79 -8.68
C PHE A 450 17.61 -8.67 -8.21
N PHE A 451 17.81 -8.06 -7.05
CA PHE A 451 19.15 -7.84 -6.50
C PHE A 451 19.89 -9.15 -6.27
N GLU A 452 19.18 -10.16 -5.78
CA GLU A 452 19.71 -11.48 -5.49
C GLU A 452 20.24 -12.16 -6.76
N ASP A 453 19.49 -12.09 -7.87
CA ASP A 453 19.88 -12.66 -9.17
C ASP A 453 21.13 -11.94 -9.73
N LEU A 454 21.17 -10.60 -9.63
CA LEU A 454 22.34 -9.80 -10.06
C LEU A 454 23.58 -10.07 -9.20
N GLU A 455 23.41 -10.26 -7.88
CA GLU A 455 24.52 -10.60 -6.98
C GLU A 455 25.06 -12.00 -7.33
N GLU A 456 24.19 -12.97 -7.58
CA GLU A 456 24.60 -14.32 -7.98
C GLU A 456 25.34 -14.34 -9.32
N GLU A 457 24.82 -13.67 -10.35
CA GLU A 457 25.43 -13.59 -11.66
C GLU A 457 26.79 -12.85 -11.65
N SER A 458 26.87 -11.74 -10.86
CA SER A 458 28.06 -10.88 -10.86
C SER A 458 29.17 -11.39 -9.94
N PHE A 459 28.81 -11.90 -8.77
CA PHE A 459 29.76 -12.19 -7.68
C PHE A 459 29.68 -13.62 -7.17
N GLY A 460 28.62 -14.38 -7.45
CA GLY A 460 28.40 -15.72 -6.91
C GLY A 460 29.52 -16.68 -7.27
N THR A 461 30.10 -16.56 -8.48
CA THR A 461 31.24 -17.37 -8.92
C THR A 461 32.55 -17.05 -8.18
N LEU A 462 32.69 -15.86 -7.61
CA LEU A 462 33.90 -15.39 -6.93
C LEU A 462 33.83 -15.52 -5.40
N PHE A 463 32.68 -15.22 -4.82
CA PHE A 463 32.53 -15.09 -3.36
C PHE A 463 31.41 -16.00 -2.79
N GLY A 464 30.73 -16.78 -3.64
CA GLY A 464 29.52 -17.49 -3.23
C GLY A 464 28.32 -16.52 -3.06
N THR A 465 27.12 -17.11 -2.95
CA THR A 465 25.90 -16.34 -2.70
C THR A 465 25.77 -16.04 -1.21
N ARG A 466 25.43 -14.80 -0.85
CA ARG A 466 25.03 -14.44 0.51
C ARG A 466 23.63 -15.04 0.76
N ARG A 467 23.59 -16.02 1.63
CA ARG A 467 22.33 -16.62 2.12
C ARG A 467 21.93 -15.96 3.43
#